data_65aceb3fbfd67d7f4f82db2398030773
#
_entry.id   65aceb3fbfd67d7f4f82db2398030773
#
_cell.length_a   1.000
_cell.length_b   1.000
_cell.length_c   1.000
_cell.angle_alpha   90.00
_cell.angle_beta   90.00
_cell.angle_gamma   90.00
#
_symmetry.space_group_name_H-M   'P 1'
#
loop_
_entity.id
_entity.type
_entity.pdbx_description
1 polymer ?
#
loop_
_entity_poly.entity_id
_entity_poly.type
_entity_poly.pdbx_seq_one_letter_code
_entity_poly.pdbx_strand_id
1 'polypeptide(L)'
;MKKTKKESKTLKSTSKQTTQKQEKSKNKAKINKKVVIPVSILLIVILIATVIVYAFVGKENSTVIQATKTTANAVNLEDNEYMHVEEDASGDKVPVPNGYVGSSVAGENEIDTGYVIYEGEEAVTDSNVADAQKNRNQYVWVPVPDISKFYGTDANGKKWGKIYTFSSSTSSGYDEITGTQPYNWSESNGVMTISSKTNYREPDVVAKYSSTGYDMDSRLKTLGIGAKTTHEFLNQLEKEFNNMIVSVEKYGGFYIGRYETGNINQETPVVQKGNTNISSQTWYNMYKRCKNIKGDNTNVETGMIWGNQWDRTLMWLIETGSKTKEQIADDSTSWGNYNNATFEYVNSSGSTVTKNENSGTKIPTGNTEYTKANNIYDLAGNVYDWTMEAYSTDYRVCRGGYYYGNGDNVPADYRFYNYPTGSNYNYGCRSALYIK
;
A
#
# COMPACT_ATOMS: atom_id res chain seq x y z
N MET A 1 -59.14 -30.46 9.72
CA MET A 1 -60.46 -30.02 9.13
C MET A 1 -60.17 -28.86 8.16
N LYS A 2 -60.75 -29.07 6.97
CA LYS A 2 -61.02 -28.14 5.86
C LYS A 2 -59.85 -27.51 5.12
N LYS A 3 -59.65 -28.13 3.94
CA LYS A 3 -59.09 -27.61 2.69
C LYS A 3 -59.92 -26.43 2.14
N THR A 4 -59.33 -25.52 1.45
CA THR A 4 -59.91 -24.89 0.25
C THR A 4 -58.87 -24.59 -0.79
N LYS A 5 -59.04 -25.20 -1.97
CA LYS A 5 -58.46 -24.89 -3.29
C LYS A 5 -59.11 -23.63 -3.88
N LYS A 6 -58.43 -22.88 -4.72
CA LYS A 6 -58.95 -22.18 -5.89
C LYS A 6 -57.80 -21.92 -6.90
N GLU A 7 -57.88 -22.49 -7.88
CA GLU A 7 -58.00 -22.61 -9.33
C GLU A 7 -57.58 -21.36 -10.15
N SER A 8 -56.84 -21.72 -11.18
CA SER A 8 -56.33 -20.94 -12.33
C SER A 8 -57.39 -20.28 -13.19
N LYS A 9 -57.03 -19.21 -13.87
CA LYS A 9 -57.61 -18.83 -15.17
C LYS A 9 -56.56 -18.30 -16.14
N THR A 10 -56.37 -19.11 -17.17
CA THR A 10 -55.71 -18.83 -18.44
C THR A 10 -56.54 -17.91 -19.30
N LEU A 11 -55.97 -16.92 -19.94
CA LEU A 11 -56.61 -16.24 -21.06
C LEU A 11 -55.62 -16.18 -22.25
N LYS A 12 -55.97 -16.91 -23.30
CA LYS A 12 -55.46 -16.82 -24.66
C LYS A 12 -56.15 -15.65 -25.35
N SER A 13 -55.42 -14.87 -26.12
CA SER A 13 -56.01 -14.13 -27.23
C SER A 13 -55.07 -14.13 -28.44
N THR A 14 -55.68 -14.45 -29.52
CA THR A 14 -55.32 -14.84 -30.86
C THR A 14 -54.74 -13.70 -31.71
N SER A 15 -53.83 -14.08 -32.58
CA SER A 15 -53.27 -13.33 -33.71
C SER A 15 -54.30 -13.00 -34.81
N LYS A 16 -54.14 -11.86 -35.48
CA LYS A 16 -54.59 -11.67 -36.85
C LYS A 16 -53.47 -11.03 -37.68
N GLN A 17 -52.99 -11.80 -38.65
CA GLN A 17 -52.18 -11.32 -39.78
C GLN A 17 -53.08 -10.52 -40.76
N THR A 18 -52.56 -9.41 -41.24
CA THR A 18 -53.10 -8.72 -42.43
C THR A 18 -51.97 -8.51 -43.41
N THR A 19 -52.10 -9.20 -44.53
CA THR A 19 -51.24 -9.12 -45.70
C THR A 19 -51.71 -7.95 -46.57
N GLN A 20 -50.85 -7.01 -46.92
CA GLN A 20 -51.10 -6.09 -48.08
C GLN A 20 -50.01 -6.23 -49.10
N LYS A 21 -50.49 -6.52 -50.31
CA LYS A 21 -49.76 -6.48 -51.59
C LYS A 21 -49.47 -5.04 -51.99
N GLN A 22 -48.26 -4.76 -52.41
CA GLN A 22 -47.94 -3.54 -53.15
C GLN A 22 -47.49 -3.85 -54.56
N GLU A 23 -48.16 -3.16 -55.46
CA GLU A 23 -47.91 -3.14 -56.87
C GLU A 23 -46.61 -2.45 -57.27
N LYS A 24 -45.99 -2.95 -58.34
CA LYS A 24 -44.80 -2.38 -58.97
C LYS A 24 -45.23 -1.21 -59.92
N SER A 25 -44.68 -0.01 -59.59
CA SER A 25 -44.63 1.08 -60.56
C SER A 25 -43.20 1.19 -61.13
N LYS A 26 -43.05 1.05 -62.42
CA LYS A 26 -41.82 1.28 -63.18
C LYS A 26 -41.72 2.75 -63.56
N ASN A 27 -40.81 3.49 -63.03
CA ASN A 27 -40.33 4.75 -63.57
C ASN A 27 -38.85 4.67 -63.88
N LYS A 28 -38.51 4.71 -65.19
CA LYS A 28 -37.16 4.84 -65.73
C LYS A 28 -36.74 6.30 -65.64
N ALA A 29 -35.82 6.60 -64.76
CA ALA A 29 -35.11 7.87 -64.79
C ALA A 29 -33.76 7.69 -65.51
N LYS A 30 -33.49 8.54 -66.49
CA LYS A 30 -32.21 8.62 -67.20
C LYS A 30 -31.13 9.13 -66.27
N ILE A 31 -30.14 8.32 -66.05
CA ILE A 31 -28.93 8.72 -65.23
C ILE A 31 -27.91 9.26 -66.26
N ASN A 32 -27.54 10.53 -66.07
CA ASN A 32 -26.41 11.18 -66.73
C ASN A 32 -25.09 10.54 -66.27
N LYS A 33 -24.30 10.03 -67.21
CA LYS A 33 -22.96 9.53 -67.03
C LYS A 33 -22.00 10.71 -66.75
N LYS A 34 -21.80 11.10 -65.49
CA LYS A 34 -20.60 11.80 -65.09
C LYS A 34 -20.37 11.54 -63.55
N VAL A 35 -19.20 10.97 -63.29
CA VAL A 35 -18.60 10.73 -61.97
C VAL A 35 -19.31 9.67 -61.14
N VAL A 36 -18.98 8.41 -61.36
CA VAL A 36 -19.16 7.34 -60.42
C VAL A 36 -17.79 7.16 -59.71
N ILE A 37 -17.59 7.85 -58.61
CA ILE A 37 -16.59 7.43 -57.63
C ILE A 37 -17.14 6.15 -57.03
N PRO A 38 -16.41 5.01 -57.06
CA PRO A 38 -16.91 3.78 -56.44
C PRO A 38 -17.21 4.05 -54.95
N VAL A 39 -18.40 3.70 -54.52
CA VAL A 39 -18.85 3.84 -53.12
C VAL A 39 -17.85 3.23 -52.14
N SER A 40 -17.09 2.22 -52.61
CA SER A 40 -15.99 1.62 -51.88
C SER A 40 -14.82 2.58 -51.57
N ILE A 41 -14.48 3.50 -52.48
CA ILE A 41 -13.42 4.48 -52.27
C ILE A 41 -13.88 5.57 -51.29
N LEU A 42 -15.15 5.98 -51.37
CA LEU A 42 -15.71 6.96 -50.44
C LEU A 42 -15.80 6.38 -49.00
N LEU A 43 -16.17 5.11 -48.85
CA LEU A 43 -16.19 4.42 -47.59
C LEU A 43 -14.79 4.24 -46.97
N ILE A 44 -13.76 3.96 -47.79
CA ILE A 44 -12.39 3.86 -47.37
C ILE A 44 -11.85 5.23 -46.91
N VAL A 45 -12.15 6.31 -47.61
CA VAL A 45 -11.75 7.66 -47.23
C VAL A 45 -12.45 8.11 -45.94
N ILE A 46 -13.72 7.77 -45.74
CA ILE A 46 -14.45 8.06 -44.51
C ILE A 46 -13.88 7.21 -43.35
N LEU A 47 -13.53 5.93 -43.60
CA LEU A 47 -12.91 5.08 -42.57
C LEU A 47 -11.51 5.59 -42.15
N ILE A 48 -10.70 6.03 -43.11
CA ILE A 48 -9.38 6.62 -42.83
C ILE A 48 -9.53 7.96 -42.13
N ALA A 49 -10.49 8.81 -42.52
CA ALA A 49 -10.75 10.08 -41.85
C ALA A 49 -11.26 9.88 -40.42
N THR A 50 -12.13 8.88 -40.16
CA THR A 50 -12.55 8.55 -38.76
C THR A 50 -11.43 7.96 -37.94
N VAL A 51 -10.56 7.12 -38.50
CA VAL A 51 -9.38 6.60 -37.76
C VAL A 51 -8.39 7.71 -37.47
N ILE A 52 -8.19 8.66 -38.38
CA ILE A 52 -7.31 9.83 -38.13
C ILE A 52 -7.95 10.77 -37.10
N VAL A 53 -9.25 11.03 -37.14
CA VAL A 53 -9.97 11.84 -36.15
C VAL A 53 -9.96 11.13 -34.79
N TYR A 54 -10.15 9.81 -34.71
CA TYR A 54 -10.00 9.05 -33.45
C TYR A 54 -8.55 9.06 -32.93
N ALA A 55 -7.56 9.02 -33.85
CA ALA A 55 -6.14 9.11 -33.45
C ALA A 55 -5.74 10.53 -33.01
N PHE A 56 -6.38 11.59 -33.51
CA PHE A 56 -6.13 12.98 -33.14
C PHE A 56 -6.97 13.43 -31.93
N VAL A 57 -8.25 13.07 -31.86
CA VAL A 57 -9.14 13.40 -30.74
C VAL A 57 -8.81 12.55 -29.52
N GLY A 58 -8.31 11.31 -29.71
CA GLY A 58 -7.76 10.48 -28.63
C GLY A 58 -6.41 10.98 -28.09
N LYS A 59 -5.71 11.86 -28.82
CA LYS A 59 -4.46 12.47 -28.34
C LYS A 59 -4.62 13.81 -27.62
N GLU A 60 -5.77 14.47 -27.72
CA GLU A 60 -5.96 15.77 -27.07
C GLU A 60 -6.59 15.71 -25.68
N ASN A 61 -7.01 14.53 -25.19
CA ASN A 61 -7.53 14.37 -23.81
C ASN A 61 -6.85 13.29 -22.98
N SER A 62 -5.76 12.68 -23.43
CA SER A 62 -4.77 12.18 -22.52
C SER A 62 -3.75 13.32 -22.30
N THR A 63 -3.98 14.16 -21.33
CA THR A 63 -2.86 14.65 -20.53
C THR A 63 -2.20 13.36 -20.05
N VAL A 64 -1.24 12.85 -20.82
CA VAL A 64 -0.17 12.05 -20.26
C VAL A 64 0.40 12.99 -19.22
N ILE A 65 0.01 12.82 -17.96
CA ILE A 65 0.85 13.19 -16.84
C ILE A 65 2.10 12.38 -17.17
N GLN A 66 3.09 13.01 -17.84
CA GLN A 66 4.43 12.48 -17.80
C GLN A 66 4.68 12.36 -16.32
N ALA A 67 4.75 11.10 -15.84
CA ALA A 67 5.20 10.82 -14.50
C ALA A 67 6.45 11.68 -14.35
N THR A 68 6.35 12.69 -13.50
CA THR A 68 7.50 13.55 -13.23
C THR A 68 8.49 12.56 -12.67
N LYS A 69 9.57 12.26 -13.41
CA LYS A 69 10.61 11.34 -12.97
C LYS A 69 10.89 11.75 -11.53
N THR A 70 10.59 10.89 -10.57
CA THR A 70 10.84 11.17 -9.17
C THR A 70 12.35 11.34 -9.13
N THR A 71 12.84 12.57 -9.01
CA THR A 71 14.28 12.81 -9.02
C THR A 71 14.82 12.04 -7.82
N ALA A 72 15.52 10.96 -8.15
CA ALA A 72 16.21 10.17 -7.16
C ALA A 72 17.11 11.13 -6.38
N ASN A 73 16.87 11.15 -5.11
CA ASN A 73 17.66 11.77 -4.06
C ASN A 73 18.39 13.08 -4.41
N ALA A 74 17.93 14.19 -3.84
CA ALA A 74 18.72 15.43 -3.73
C ALA A 74 20.00 15.24 -2.88
N VAL A 75 20.32 14.00 -2.44
CA VAL A 75 21.42 13.64 -1.56
C VAL A 75 22.58 13.09 -2.39
N ASN A 76 23.78 13.58 -2.18
CA ASN A 76 24.99 13.00 -2.76
C ASN A 76 25.33 11.71 -2.02
N LEU A 77 25.08 10.55 -2.65
CA LEU A 77 25.35 9.23 -2.09
C LEU A 77 26.76 8.79 -2.42
N GLU A 78 27.51 8.35 -1.40
CA GLU A 78 28.84 7.76 -1.49
C GLU A 78 28.91 6.55 -0.54
N ASP A 79 29.71 5.55 -0.90
CA ASP A 79 29.96 4.38 -0.07
C ASP A 79 30.44 4.76 1.33
N ASN A 80 29.98 4.04 2.33
CA ASN A 80 30.43 4.23 3.70
C ASN A 80 30.42 2.89 4.49
N GLU A 81 30.72 2.93 5.78
CA GLU A 81 30.79 1.73 6.62
C GLU A 81 29.48 0.93 6.73
N TYR A 82 28.31 1.55 6.46
CA TYR A 82 26.99 0.93 6.61
C TYR A 82 26.35 0.49 5.28
N MET A 83 26.79 1.06 4.16
CA MET A 83 26.17 0.82 2.86
C MET A 83 27.13 1.09 1.70
N HIS A 84 26.79 0.53 0.54
CA HIS A 84 27.40 0.84 -0.76
C HIS A 84 26.32 1.43 -1.69
N VAL A 85 26.78 2.15 -2.71
CA VAL A 85 25.91 2.76 -3.73
C VAL A 85 25.79 1.81 -4.90
N GLU A 86 24.56 1.50 -5.28
CA GLU A 86 24.25 0.84 -6.54
C GLU A 86 23.57 1.85 -7.49
N GLU A 87 23.59 1.56 -8.78
CA GLU A 87 22.84 2.32 -9.79
C GLU A 87 21.65 1.48 -10.25
N ASP A 88 20.48 2.10 -10.31
CA ASP A 88 19.30 1.47 -10.90
C ASP A 88 19.42 1.37 -12.43
N ALA A 89 18.46 0.73 -13.10
CA ALA A 89 18.50 0.57 -14.56
C ALA A 89 18.43 1.91 -15.33
N SER A 90 18.01 2.98 -14.68
CA SER A 90 18.00 4.35 -15.23
C SER A 90 19.27 5.15 -14.92
N GLY A 91 20.20 4.60 -14.12
CA GLY A 91 21.43 5.24 -13.65
C GLY A 91 21.24 6.14 -12.43
N ASP A 92 20.13 6.01 -11.74
CA ASP A 92 19.87 6.71 -10.48
C ASP A 92 20.51 5.95 -9.30
N LYS A 93 21.14 6.67 -8.37
CA LYS A 93 21.85 6.06 -7.24
C LYS A 93 20.88 5.57 -6.15
N VAL A 94 21.14 4.37 -5.65
CA VAL A 94 20.39 3.74 -4.56
C VAL A 94 21.34 3.35 -3.43
N PRO A 95 21.09 3.73 -2.17
CA PRO A 95 21.92 3.36 -1.03
C PRO A 95 21.57 1.94 -0.56
N VAL A 96 22.35 0.93 -0.92
CA VAL A 96 22.12 -0.46 -0.52
C VAL A 96 22.88 -0.78 0.77
N PRO A 97 22.22 -1.17 1.86
CA PRO A 97 22.90 -1.47 3.12
C PRO A 97 23.78 -2.71 3.01
N ASN A 98 24.94 -2.69 3.66
CA ASN A 98 25.84 -3.85 3.72
C ASN A 98 25.11 -5.06 4.32
N GLY A 99 25.26 -6.21 3.68
CA GLY A 99 24.50 -7.44 3.96
C GLY A 99 23.20 -7.56 3.14
N TYR A 100 22.99 -6.63 2.20
CA TYR A 100 21.95 -6.71 1.16
C TYR A 100 22.55 -6.48 -0.22
N VAL A 101 21.84 -6.92 -1.25
CA VAL A 101 22.16 -6.67 -2.66
C VAL A 101 20.90 -6.22 -3.41
N GLY A 102 21.07 -5.36 -4.39
CA GLY A 102 20.01 -5.00 -5.32
C GLY A 102 19.67 -6.13 -6.29
N SER A 103 18.42 -6.17 -6.74
CA SER A 103 17.99 -7.11 -7.78
C SER A 103 18.47 -6.62 -9.15
N SER A 104 19.02 -7.54 -9.95
CA SER A 104 19.28 -7.27 -11.38
C SER A 104 18.13 -7.71 -12.30
N VAL A 105 17.04 -8.20 -11.73
CA VAL A 105 15.85 -8.65 -12.47
C VAL A 105 15.09 -7.47 -13.03
N ALA A 106 14.76 -7.54 -14.31
CA ALA A 106 13.98 -6.48 -14.97
C ALA A 106 12.64 -6.23 -14.25
N GLY A 107 12.35 -4.96 -13.94
CA GLY A 107 11.17 -4.54 -13.19
C GLY A 107 11.33 -4.58 -11.65
N GLU A 108 12.47 -5.10 -11.13
CA GLU A 108 12.83 -5.00 -9.71
C GLU A 108 14.01 -4.04 -9.47
N ASN A 109 14.59 -3.49 -10.52
CA ASN A 109 15.85 -2.77 -10.55
C ASN A 109 15.71 -1.29 -10.96
N GLU A 110 14.55 -0.68 -10.75
CA GLU A 110 14.31 0.74 -11.01
C GLU A 110 13.57 1.38 -9.82
N ILE A 111 13.98 2.59 -9.42
CA ILE A 111 13.36 3.32 -8.30
C ILE A 111 11.87 3.57 -8.57
N ASP A 112 11.50 4.06 -9.76
CA ASP A 112 10.12 4.45 -10.07
C ASP A 112 9.15 3.26 -10.17
N THR A 113 9.66 2.05 -10.37
CA THR A 113 8.87 0.80 -10.36
C THR A 113 9.06 -0.02 -9.09
N GLY A 114 9.91 0.44 -8.19
CA GLY A 114 10.21 -0.19 -6.90
C GLY A 114 11.50 -1.00 -6.93
N TYR A 115 12.64 -0.35 -6.63
CA TYR A 115 13.93 -0.99 -6.50
C TYR A 115 13.95 -1.94 -5.32
N VAL A 116 14.24 -3.23 -5.58
CA VAL A 116 14.19 -4.31 -4.59
C VAL A 116 15.57 -4.69 -4.12
N ILE A 117 15.76 -4.76 -2.80
CA ILE A 117 16.94 -5.37 -2.19
C ILE A 117 16.61 -6.69 -1.51
N TYR A 118 17.57 -7.59 -1.52
CA TYR A 118 17.51 -8.93 -0.92
C TYR A 118 18.59 -9.08 0.14
N GLU A 119 18.23 -9.64 1.30
CA GLU A 119 19.18 -9.97 2.35
C GLU A 119 20.25 -10.97 1.84
N GLY A 120 21.51 -10.74 2.20
CA GLY A 120 22.68 -11.56 1.78
C GLY A 120 23.50 -10.88 0.71
N GLU A 121 24.59 -11.53 0.28
CA GLU A 121 25.59 -10.97 -0.64
C GLU A 121 25.55 -11.60 -2.04
N GLU A 122 24.78 -12.70 -2.21
CA GLU A 122 24.64 -13.36 -3.50
C GLU A 122 23.75 -12.53 -4.44
N ALA A 123 24.24 -12.24 -5.64
CA ALA A 123 23.50 -11.49 -6.66
C ALA A 123 22.17 -12.17 -7.01
N VAL A 124 21.12 -11.38 -7.15
CA VAL A 124 19.78 -11.85 -7.55
C VAL A 124 19.57 -11.58 -9.04
N THR A 125 19.35 -12.66 -9.78
CA THR A 125 19.19 -12.69 -11.23
C THR A 125 17.95 -13.50 -11.62
N ASP A 126 17.56 -13.49 -12.88
CA ASP A 126 16.44 -14.30 -13.39
C ASP A 126 16.58 -15.80 -13.06
N SER A 127 17.81 -16.29 -12.90
CA SER A 127 18.06 -17.72 -12.64
C SER A 127 17.77 -18.15 -11.20
N ASN A 128 17.84 -17.24 -10.22
CA ASN A 128 17.68 -17.57 -8.79
C ASN A 128 16.61 -16.74 -8.07
N VAL A 129 15.99 -15.75 -8.72
CA VAL A 129 15.01 -14.86 -8.10
C VAL A 129 13.85 -15.60 -7.45
N ALA A 130 13.36 -16.68 -8.05
CA ALA A 130 12.23 -17.43 -7.51
C ALA A 130 12.56 -18.11 -6.16
N ASP A 131 13.80 -18.52 -5.97
CA ASP A 131 14.30 -19.06 -4.70
C ASP A 131 14.58 -17.93 -3.70
N ALA A 132 15.27 -16.87 -4.15
CA ALA A 132 15.57 -15.70 -3.32
C ALA A 132 14.29 -15.06 -2.75
N GLN A 133 13.20 -14.95 -3.53
CA GLN A 133 11.92 -14.42 -3.08
C GLN A 133 11.30 -15.20 -1.91
N LYS A 134 11.56 -16.51 -1.83
CA LYS A 134 11.00 -17.39 -0.78
C LYS A 134 11.86 -17.46 0.47
N ASN A 135 13.18 -17.27 0.32
CA ASN A 135 14.16 -17.64 1.35
C ASN A 135 14.95 -16.45 1.90
N ARG A 136 14.87 -15.25 1.28
CA ARG A 136 15.60 -14.06 1.71
C ARG A 136 14.63 -12.94 2.05
N ASN A 137 14.91 -12.15 3.09
CA ASN A 137 14.15 -10.96 3.41
C ASN A 137 14.31 -9.91 2.30
N GLN A 138 13.21 -9.23 1.96
CA GLN A 138 13.15 -8.31 0.83
C GLN A 138 12.52 -6.99 1.20
N TYR A 139 13.12 -5.93 0.70
CA TYR A 139 12.63 -4.58 0.92
C TYR A 139 12.63 -3.79 -0.38
N VAL A 140 11.78 -2.77 -0.45
CA VAL A 140 11.64 -1.87 -1.60
C VAL A 140 12.04 -0.47 -1.17
N TRP A 141 12.89 0.20 -1.96
CA TRP A 141 13.30 1.58 -1.72
C TRP A 141 12.14 2.55 -1.97
N VAL A 142 11.86 3.42 -1.02
CA VAL A 142 10.89 4.51 -1.13
C VAL A 142 11.62 5.83 -0.97
N PRO A 143 11.75 6.64 -2.04
CA PRO A 143 12.45 7.92 -1.97
C PRO A 143 11.66 8.98 -1.21
N VAL A 144 12.36 9.87 -0.50
CA VAL A 144 11.82 11.04 0.20
C VAL A 144 12.49 12.29 -0.36
N PRO A 145 12.10 12.76 -1.56
CA PRO A 145 12.76 13.88 -2.23
C PRO A 145 12.52 15.22 -1.55
N ASP A 146 11.43 15.34 -0.77
CA ASP A 146 11.09 16.53 0.00
C ASP A 146 10.91 16.16 1.47
N ILE A 147 12.00 16.31 2.22
CA ILE A 147 12.03 16.00 3.64
C ILE A 147 11.04 16.86 4.46
N SER A 148 10.70 18.05 3.98
CA SER A 148 9.75 18.95 4.65
C SER A 148 8.32 18.40 4.67
N LYS A 149 8.01 17.46 3.78
CA LYS A 149 6.74 16.72 3.75
C LYS A 149 6.75 15.46 4.61
N PHE A 150 7.90 15.06 5.13
CA PHE A 150 8.05 13.80 5.85
C PHE A 150 7.98 13.99 7.37
N TYR A 151 8.55 15.06 7.91
CA TYR A 151 8.47 15.37 9.33
C TYR A 151 8.41 16.88 9.59
N GLY A 152 7.95 17.26 10.78
CA GLY A 152 8.00 18.61 11.32
C GLY A 152 8.92 18.67 12.55
N THR A 153 9.31 19.90 12.94
CA THR A 153 10.14 20.16 14.12
C THR A 153 9.56 21.34 14.88
N ASP A 154 9.40 21.23 16.20
CA ASP A 154 8.95 22.32 17.06
C ASP A 154 10.11 23.28 17.42
N ALA A 155 9.79 24.34 18.16
CA ALA A 155 10.76 25.33 18.60
C ALA A 155 11.85 24.76 19.55
N ASN A 156 11.61 23.59 20.15
CA ASN A 156 12.56 22.90 21.04
C ASN A 156 13.38 21.82 20.31
N GLY A 157 13.18 21.68 18.98
CA GLY A 157 13.86 20.67 18.18
C GLY A 157 13.23 19.27 18.23
N LYS A 158 12.04 19.12 18.86
CA LYS A 158 11.33 17.85 18.89
C LYS A 158 10.72 17.60 17.51
N LYS A 159 11.03 16.45 16.92
CA LYS A 159 10.53 16.04 15.61
C LYS A 159 9.25 15.22 15.73
N TRP A 160 8.36 15.32 14.73
CA TRP A 160 7.15 14.48 14.60
C TRP A 160 6.90 14.12 13.14
N GLY A 161 6.28 12.96 12.89
CA GLY A 161 5.88 12.51 11.56
C GLY A 161 4.74 13.37 10.99
N LYS A 162 4.90 13.86 9.79
CA LYS A 162 3.81 14.45 9.02
C LYS A 162 3.02 13.34 8.35
N ILE A 163 1.73 13.34 8.59
CA ILE A 163 0.80 12.35 8.05
C ILE A 163 -0.29 13.05 7.24
N TYR A 164 -0.90 12.31 6.32
CA TYR A 164 -1.75 12.86 5.28
C TYR A 164 -3.10 12.15 5.23
N THR A 165 -4.14 12.89 4.87
CA THR A 165 -5.39 12.32 4.36
C THR A 165 -5.31 12.27 2.85
N PHE A 166 -5.88 11.24 2.25
CA PHE A 166 -5.93 11.07 0.79
C PHE A 166 -7.34 11.36 0.29
N SER A 167 -7.42 11.94 -0.90
CA SER A 167 -8.69 12.28 -1.53
C SER A 167 -8.52 12.44 -3.03
N SER A 168 -9.39 11.81 -3.81
CA SER A 168 -9.45 12.01 -5.26
C SER A 168 -9.84 13.44 -5.66
N SER A 169 -10.49 14.18 -4.76
CA SER A 169 -10.97 15.55 -5.01
C SER A 169 -9.87 16.61 -4.99
N THR A 170 -8.70 16.32 -4.40
CA THR A 170 -7.57 17.27 -4.36
C THR A 170 -6.66 17.11 -5.56
N SER A 171 -5.97 18.17 -5.96
CA SER A 171 -5.07 18.13 -7.15
C SER A 171 -3.88 17.19 -6.93
N SER A 172 -3.32 17.18 -5.72
CA SER A 172 -2.22 16.29 -5.31
C SER A 172 -2.67 14.86 -5.00
N GLY A 173 -3.94 14.63 -4.69
CA GLY A 173 -4.46 13.39 -4.17
C GLY A 173 -4.30 13.22 -2.66
N TYR A 174 -3.66 14.17 -1.96
CA TYR A 174 -3.43 14.15 -0.52
C TYR A 174 -3.27 15.54 0.07
N ASP A 175 -3.62 15.69 1.36
CA ASP A 175 -3.45 16.91 2.16
C ASP A 175 -2.87 16.58 3.53
N GLU A 176 -1.98 17.44 4.06
CA GLU A 176 -1.40 17.26 5.40
C GLU A 176 -2.48 17.35 6.48
N ILE A 177 -2.51 16.38 7.38
CA ILE A 177 -3.34 16.44 8.59
C ILE A 177 -2.63 17.33 9.60
N THR A 178 -3.20 18.49 9.84
CA THR A 178 -2.66 19.47 10.80
C THR A 178 -2.88 19.06 12.25
N GLY A 179 -2.02 19.50 13.17
CA GLY A 179 -2.16 19.22 14.61
C GLY A 179 -1.75 17.81 15.01
N THR A 180 -0.89 17.15 14.22
CA THR A 180 -0.41 15.78 14.45
C THR A 180 0.83 15.69 15.34
N GLN A 181 1.22 16.79 15.95
CA GLN A 181 2.35 16.85 16.90
C GLN A 181 2.11 15.91 18.10
N PRO A 182 3.18 15.31 18.66
CA PRO A 182 3.08 14.49 19.84
C PRO A 182 2.43 15.22 21.03
N TYR A 183 1.82 14.47 21.95
CA TYR A 183 1.23 15.05 23.14
C TYR A 183 2.26 15.81 23.97
N ASN A 184 1.82 16.91 24.60
CA ASN A 184 2.57 17.52 25.69
C ASN A 184 2.38 16.67 26.94
N TRP A 185 3.43 15.95 27.32
CA TRP A 185 3.49 15.18 28.53
C TRP A 185 4.07 16.03 29.67
N SER A 186 3.43 15.98 30.82
CA SER A 186 4.00 16.48 32.06
C SER A 186 4.19 15.31 33.05
N GLU A 187 5.23 15.38 33.88
CA GLU A 187 5.51 14.37 34.89
C GLU A 187 5.42 14.99 36.27
N SER A 188 4.71 14.32 37.16
CA SER A 188 4.65 14.67 38.57
C SER A 188 4.69 13.41 39.43
N ASN A 189 5.65 13.32 40.34
CA ASN A 189 5.85 12.15 41.20
C ASN A 189 5.96 10.80 40.42
N GLY A 190 6.65 10.82 39.29
CA GLY A 190 6.81 9.64 38.40
C GLY A 190 5.59 9.27 37.60
N VAL A 191 4.53 10.09 37.59
CA VAL A 191 3.32 9.87 36.80
C VAL A 191 3.30 10.82 35.61
N MET A 192 3.29 10.29 34.40
CA MET A 192 3.12 11.06 33.18
C MET A 192 1.65 11.38 32.96
N THR A 193 1.37 12.65 32.66
CA THR A 193 0.03 13.13 32.31
C THR A 193 0.06 13.87 30.99
N ILE A 194 -1.02 13.74 30.21
CA ILE A 194 -1.18 14.44 28.94
C ILE A 194 -1.82 15.81 29.19
N SER A 195 -1.15 16.87 28.70
CA SER A 195 -1.66 18.23 28.76
C SER A 195 -2.43 18.68 27.52
N SER A 196 -2.24 18.01 26.38
CA SER A 196 -3.01 18.25 25.15
C SER A 196 -3.26 16.94 24.40
N LYS A 197 -4.28 16.93 23.52
CA LYS A 197 -4.65 15.78 22.72
C LYS A 197 -4.73 16.20 21.25
N THR A 198 -4.07 15.45 20.39
CA THR A 198 -4.21 15.48 18.95
C THR A 198 -4.45 14.07 18.44
N ASN A 199 -5.10 13.93 17.31
CA ASN A 199 -5.28 12.63 16.67
C ASN A 199 -4.13 12.39 15.70
N TYR A 200 -3.78 11.12 15.48
CA TYR A 200 -2.77 10.69 14.51
C TYR A 200 -1.41 11.36 14.73
N ARG A 201 -0.63 10.85 15.63
CA ARG A 201 0.66 11.43 15.99
C ARG A 201 1.75 10.39 16.14
N GLU A 202 2.97 10.81 15.89
CA GLU A 202 4.18 10.01 16.10
C GLU A 202 5.43 10.90 16.23
N PRO A 203 6.43 10.49 17.03
CA PRO A 203 6.36 9.33 17.93
C PRO A 203 5.51 9.65 19.16
N ASP A 204 4.74 8.68 19.64
CA ASP A 204 4.02 8.87 20.91
C ASP A 204 3.70 7.53 21.58
N VAL A 205 3.38 7.57 22.87
CA VAL A 205 2.90 6.44 23.65
C VAL A 205 1.40 6.52 23.85
N VAL A 206 0.77 5.41 24.18
CA VAL A 206 -0.61 5.38 24.65
C VAL A 206 -0.62 5.33 26.18
N ALA A 207 -1.58 6.03 26.79
CA ALA A 207 -1.68 6.11 28.25
C ALA A 207 -2.33 4.85 28.86
N LYS A 208 -3.14 4.14 28.07
CA LYS A 208 -3.86 2.96 28.50
C LYS A 208 -3.32 1.70 27.83
N TYR A 209 -3.10 0.67 28.63
CA TYR A 209 -2.69 -0.64 28.13
C TYR A 209 -3.83 -1.35 27.39
N SER A 210 -5.05 -1.30 27.94
CA SER A 210 -6.24 -1.92 27.35
C SER A 210 -7.52 -1.16 27.74
N SER A 211 -8.66 -1.58 27.21
CA SER A 211 -9.97 -1.00 27.54
C SER A 211 -10.28 -1.01 29.05
N THR A 212 -9.71 -1.94 29.81
CA THR A 212 -9.97 -2.14 31.24
C THR A 212 -8.77 -1.93 32.16
N GLY A 213 -7.56 -1.78 31.61
CA GLY A 213 -6.33 -1.67 32.37
C GLY A 213 -5.56 -0.40 32.03
N TYR A 214 -5.36 0.46 33.04
CA TYR A 214 -4.72 1.77 32.87
C TYR A 214 -3.27 1.81 33.35
N ASP A 215 -2.83 0.80 34.12
CA ASP A 215 -1.45 0.76 34.62
C ASP A 215 -0.49 0.29 33.51
N MET A 216 -0.08 1.25 32.70
CA MET A 216 0.87 1.01 31.62
C MET A 216 2.24 0.59 32.17
N ASP A 217 2.71 1.20 33.26
CA ASP A 217 4.03 0.94 33.81
C ASP A 217 4.19 -0.48 34.31
N SER A 218 3.16 -1.02 34.99
CA SER A 218 3.16 -2.42 35.40
C SER A 218 3.23 -3.37 34.20
N ARG A 219 2.54 -3.04 33.12
CA ARG A 219 2.49 -3.88 31.93
C ARG A 219 3.79 -3.83 31.14
N LEU A 220 4.39 -2.67 30.97
CA LEU A 220 5.67 -2.49 30.27
C LEU A 220 6.77 -3.39 30.86
N LYS A 221 6.80 -3.58 32.18
CA LYS A 221 7.75 -4.48 32.86
C LYS A 221 7.64 -5.94 32.39
N THR A 222 6.47 -6.36 31.90
CA THR A 222 6.20 -7.74 31.47
C THR A 222 6.27 -7.96 29.96
N LEU A 223 6.27 -6.89 29.16
CA LEU A 223 6.24 -6.98 27.69
C LEU A 223 7.61 -7.32 27.08
N GLY A 224 8.70 -7.10 27.81
CA GLY A 224 10.06 -7.37 27.30
C GLY A 224 10.45 -6.50 26.10
N ILE A 225 9.99 -5.24 26.07
CA ILE A 225 10.29 -4.26 25.01
C ILE A 225 11.42 -3.30 25.38
N GLY A 226 12.10 -3.50 26.51
CA GLY A 226 13.19 -2.68 27.01
C GLY A 226 12.73 -1.67 28.05
N ALA A 227 11.73 -0.85 27.74
CA ALA A 227 11.16 0.15 28.65
C ALA A 227 10.36 -0.49 29.81
N LYS A 228 10.43 0.11 30.98
CA LYS A 228 9.74 -0.33 32.21
C LYS A 228 8.69 0.66 32.67
N THR A 229 8.75 1.90 32.19
CA THR A 229 7.78 2.96 32.46
C THR A 229 7.30 3.60 31.20
N THR A 230 6.16 4.28 31.25
CA THR A 230 5.61 5.03 30.11
C THR A 230 6.59 6.10 29.62
N HIS A 231 7.30 6.76 30.56
CA HIS A 231 8.32 7.75 30.23
C HIS A 231 9.51 7.12 29.48
N GLU A 232 10.05 6.02 29.98
CA GLU A 232 11.13 5.29 29.29
C GLU A 232 10.69 4.84 27.90
N PHE A 233 9.43 4.42 27.76
CA PHE A 233 8.89 3.99 26.46
C PHE A 233 8.74 5.17 25.49
N LEU A 234 8.26 6.32 25.94
CA LEU A 234 8.22 7.54 25.12
C LEU A 234 9.61 7.92 24.63
N ASN A 235 10.60 7.97 25.53
CA ASN A 235 11.99 8.27 25.18
C ASN A 235 12.57 7.26 24.18
N GLN A 236 12.22 5.98 24.34
CA GLN A 236 12.63 4.93 23.39
C GLN A 236 12.02 5.17 22.01
N LEU A 237 10.72 5.45 21.90
CA LEU A 237 10.05 5.74 20.63
C LEU A 237 10.59 7.02 19.98
N GLU A 238 10.82 8.09 20.74
CA GLU A 238 11.42 9.34 20.26
C GLU A 238 12.83 9.10 19.69
N LYS A 239 13.64 8.29 20.38
CA LYS A 239 14.97 7.91 19.88
C LYS A 239 14.89 7.10 18.58
N GLU A 240 14.01 6.11 18.50
CA GLU A 240 13.84 5.27 17.32
C GLU A 240 13.34 6.11 16.14
N PHE A 241 12.38 7.00 16.37
CA PHE A 241 11.89 7.93 15.35
C PHE A 241 12.99 8.87 14.86
N ASN A 242 13.75 9.48 15.76
CA ASN A 242 14.87 10.37 15.40
C ASN A 242 15.95 9.62 14.60
N ASN A 243 16.28 8.39 14.96
CA ASN A 243 17.24 7.58 14.20
C ASN A 243 16.73 7.31 12.78
N MET A 244 15.45 6.99 12.62
CA MET A 244 14.82 6.82 11.31
C MET A 244 14.89 8.13 10.49
N ILE A 245 14.56 9.28 11.10
CA ILE A 245 14.64 10.59 10.41
C ILE A 245 16.08 10.90 9.98
N VAL A 246 17.07 10.66 10.83
CA VAL A 246 18.50 10.89 10.50
C VAL A 246 18.91 10.02 9.30
N SER A 247 18.48 8.76 9.27
CA SER A 247 18.73 7.88 8.13
C SER A 247 18.09 8.41 6.85
N VAL A 248 16.81 8.82 6.91
CA VAL A 248 16.09 9.36 5.75
C VAL A 248 16.73 10.66 5.26
N GLU A 249 17.15 11.56 6.14
CA GLU A 249 17.87 12.79 5.78
C GLU A 249 19.21 12.48 5.10
N LYS A 250 19.94 11.49 5.62
CA LYS A 250 21.28 11.13 5.12
C LYS A 250 21.22 10.41 3.78
N TYR A 251 20.27 9.54 3.58
CA TYR A 251 20.21 8.64 2.43
C TYR A 251 19.09 8.97 1.42
N GLY A 252 18.18 9.91 1.76
CA GLY A 252 17.13 10.40 0.86
C GLY A 252 15.89 9.49 0.75
N GLY A 253 15.71 8.54 1.67
CA GLY A 253 14.56 7.63 1.68
C GLY A 253 14.67 6.55 2.74
N PHE A 254 13.83 5.54 2.63
CA PHE A 254 13.79 4.38 3.52
C PHE A 254 13.39 3.13 2.73
N TYR A 255 13.56 1.97 3.33
CA TYR A 255 13.11 0.71 2.80
C TYR A 255 11.84 0.24 3.48
N ILE A 256 10.82 -0.15 2.69
CA ILE A 256 9.58 -0.78 3.16
C ILE A 256 9.63 -2.28 2.86
N GLY A 257 9.09 -3.10 3.76
CA GLY A 257 8.95 -4.53 3.51
C GLY A 257 8.17 -4.79 2.23
N ARG A 258 8.76 -5.55 1.31
CA ARG A 258 8.12 -5.95 0.04
C ARG A 258 6.81 -6.67 0.26
N TYR A 259 6.74 -7.45 1.33
CA TYR A 259 5.60 -8.25 1.77
C TYR A 259 5.16 -7.85 3.17
N GLU A 260 3.92 -8.18 3.53
CA GLU A 260 3.52 -8.19 4.93
C GLU A 260 4.45 -9.12 5.72
N THR A 261 4.74 -8.76 6.97
CA THR A 261 5.66 -9.56 7.80
C THR A 261 5.08 -10.94 8.08
N GLY A 262 5.80 -12.00 7.76
CA GLY A 262 5.41 -13.41 7.94
C GLY A 262 6.07 -14.07 9.16
N ASN A 263 5.59 -15.26 9.51
CA ASN A 263 6.14 -16.15 10.56
C ASN A 263 6.30 -15.51 11.94
N ILE A 264 5.42 -14.61 12.34
CA ILE A 264 5.56 -13.86 13.59
C ILE A 264 5.33 -14.68 14.87
N ASN A 265 4.82 -15.87 14.75
CA ASN A 265 4.80 -16.78 15.90
C ASN A 265 6.21 -17.17 16.35
N GLN A 266 7.22 -16.93 15.52
CA GLN A 266 8.62 -17.08 15.82
C GLN A 266 9.21 -15.79 16.38
N GLU A 267 10.29 -15.86 17.13
CA GLU A 267 10.97 -14.68 17.66
C GLU A 267 11.58 -13.80 16.56
N THR A 268 11.95 -14.42 15.44
CA THR A 268 12.45 -13.74 14.25
C THR A 268 11.46 -13.92 13.11
N PRO A 269 10.62 -12.92 12.82
CA PRO A 269 9.74 -12.92 11.65
C PRO A 269 10.52 -12.65 10.36
N VAL A 270 9.85 -12.82 9.22
CA VAL A 270 10.45 -12.69 7.90
C VAL A 270 9.65 -11.78 6.98
N VAL A 271 10.33 -11.22 5.99
CA VAL A 271 9.74 -10.43 4.89
C VAL A 271 9.98 -11.17 3.58
N GLN A 272 9.23 -12.25 3.36
CA GLN A 272 9.46 -13.23 2.28
C GLN A 272 8.14 -13.60 1.58
N LYS A 273 8.22 -13.92 0.28
CA LYS A 273 7.08 -14.33 -0.53
C LYS A 273 6.46 -15.63 -0.05
N GLY A 274 5.14 -15.70 -0.07
CA GLY A 274 4.38 -16.92 0.18
C GLY A 274 4.25 -17.30 1.66
N ASN A 275 4.79 -16.49 2.57
CA ASN A 275 4.62 -16.73 3.99
C ASN A 275 3.19 -16.40 4.44
N THR A 276 2.72 -17.12 5.43
CA THR A 276 1.51 -16.75 6.13
C THR A 276 1.80 -15.47 6.90
N ASN A 277 1.10 -14.41 6.53
CA ASN A 277 1.20 -13.15 7.23
C ASN A 277 0.81 -13.33 8.70
N ILE A 278 1.41 -12.49 9.50
CA ILE A 278 1.18 -12.43 10.91
C ILE A 278 -0.27 -12.09 11.16
N SER A 279 -0.87 -12.80 12.08
CA SER A 279 -2.15 -12.40 12.60
C SER A 279 -2.30 -12.84 14.05
N SER A 280 -3.29 -12.27 14.74
CA SER A 280 -3.58 -12.59 16.13
C SER A 280 -2.46 -12.24 17.12
N GLN A 281 -1.66 -11.23 16.79
CA GLN A 281 -0.65 -10.68 17.68
C GLN A 281 -1.02 -9.27 18.13
N THR A 282 -0.60 -8.90 19.33
CA THR A 282 -0.76 -7.55 19.84
C THR A 282 0.23 -6.60 19.16
N TRP A 283 -0.07 -5.31 19.16
CA TRP A 283 0.85 -4.28 18.68
C TRP A 283 2.23 -4.38 19.35
N TYR A 284 2.27 -4.64 20.68
CA TYR A 284 3.53 -4.78 21.43
C TYR A 284 4.37 -5.97 20.96
N ASN A 285 3.74 -7.10 20.65
CA ASN A 285 4.45 -8.26 20.13
C ASN A 285 5.02 -7.98 18.73
N MET A 286 4.24 -7.33 17.87
CA MET A 286 4.68 -6.95 16.53
C MET A 286 5.80 -5.92 16.58
N TYR A 287 5.66 -4.89 17.43
CA TYR A 287 6.70 -3.89 17.66
C TYR A 287 8.04 -4.53 18.07
N LYS A 288 8.02 -5.42 19.07
CA LYS A 288 9.21 -6.12 19.53
C LYS A 288 9.83 -6.98 18.42
N ARG A 289 9.01 -7.76 17.73
CA ARG A 289 9.47 -8.78 16.77
C ARG A 289 9.96 -8.17 15.47
N CYS A 290 9.34 -7.11 14.96
CA CYS A 290 9.84 -6.42 13.76
C CYS A 290 11.27 -5.90 13.94
N LYS A 291 11.68 -5.57 15.16
CA LYS A 291 13.06 -5.15 15.47
C LYS A 291 14.09 -6.28 15.35
N ASN A 292 13.65 -7.53 15.38
CA ASN A 292 14.52 -8.69 15.31
C ASN A 292 14.75 -9.18 13.87
N ILE A 293 14.04 -8.64 12.88
CA ILE A 293 14.14 -9.10 11.47
C ILE A 293 15.56 -8.90 10.92
N LYS A 294 16.23 -7.83 11.33
CA LYS A 294 17.63 -7.56 10.93
C LYS A 294 18.63 -8.62 11.39
N GLY A 295 18.26 -9.51 12.32
CA GLY A 295 19.17 -10.49 12.91
C GLY A 295 20.41 -9.81 13.50
N ASP A 296 21.59 -10.35 13.15
CA ASP A 296 22.88 -9.84 13.57
C ASP A 296 23.45 -8.70 12.70
N ASN A 297 22.71 -8.27 11.66
CA ASN A 297 23.16 -7.17 10.80
C ASN A 297 23.20 -5.85 11.58
N THR A 298 24.39 -5.31 11.76
CA THR A 298 24.64 -4.08 12.53
C THR A 298 24.56 -2.81 11.68
N ASN A 299 24.44 -2.94 10.37
CA ASN A 299 24.41 -1.80 9.42
C ASN A 299 23.01 -1.19 9.29
N VAL A 300 21.99 -1.92 9.69
CA VAL A 300 20.60 -1.51 9.58
C VAL A 300 19.86 -1.57 10.91
N GLU A 301 18.74 -0.85 10.96
CA GLU A 301 17.68 -1.07 11.93
C GLU A 301 16.42 -1.50 11.22
N THR A 302 15.68 -2.46 11.78
CA THR A 302 14.34 -2.83 11.34
C THR A 302 13.33 -2.53 12.43
N GLY A 303 12.10 -2.24 12.03
CA GLY A 303 11.02 -1.94 12.95
C GLY A 303 9.67 -2.06 12.24
N MET A 304 8.62 -1.88 13.01
CA MET A 304 7.28 -1.73 12.43
C MET A 304 7.18 -0.36 11.75
N ILE A 305 6.53 -0.30 10.60
CA ILE A 305 6.41 0.92 9.79
C ILE A 305 5.77 2.08 10.58
N TRP A 306 6.28 3.30 10.38
CA TRP A 306 5.68 4.53 10.89
C TRP A 306 4.53 5.00 9.99
N GLY A 307 3.59 5.78 10.52
CA GLY A 307 2.48 6.34 9.76
C GLY A 307 2.94 7.27 8.64
N ASN A 308 3.95 8.13 8.90
CA ASN A 308 4.54 8.99 7.88
C ASN A 308 5.25 8.20 6.78
N GLN A 309 5.85 7.05 7.07
CA GLN A 309 6.42 6.15 6.06
C GLN A 309 5.32 5.51 5.20
N TRP A 310 4.21 5.08 5.82
CA TRP A 310 3.05 4.56 5.09
C TRP A 310 2.50 5.59 4.11
N ASP A 311 2.22 6.80 4.61
CA ASP A 311 1.67 7.87 3.78
C ASP A 311 2.64 8.29 2.68
N ARG A 312 3.95 8.38 2.97
CA ARG A 312 4.96 8.64 1.93
C ARG A 312 4.95 7.57 0.84
N THR A 313 4.79 6.31 1.22
CA THR A 313 4.67 5.21 0.25
C THR A 313 3.46 5.41 -0.67
N LEU A 314 2.29 5.72 -0.12
CA LEU A 314 1.10 5.99 -0.93
C LEU A 314 1.26 7.23 -1.84
N MET A 315 1.87 8.31 -1.34
CA MET A 315 2.21 9.49 -2.14
C MET A 315 3.10 9.12 -3.32
N TRP A 316 4.13 8.32 -3.09
CA TRP A 316 5.05 7.84 -4.12
C TRP A 316 4.34 6.98 -5.18
N LEU A 317 3.39 6.12 -4.80
CA LEU A 317 2.58 5.37 -5.77
C LEU A 317 1.74 6.28 -6.68
N ILE A 318 1.22 7.41 -6.15
CA ILE A 318 0.52 8.44 -6.94
C ILE A 318 1.51 9.18 -7.85
N GLU A 319 2.64 9.61 -7.32
CA GLU A 319 3.67 10.39 -8.03
C GLU A 319 4.28 9.61 -9.21
N THR A 320 4.50 8.31 -9.06
CA THR A 320 4.99 7.42 -10.13
C THR A 320 3.89 6.97 -11.11
N GLY A 321 2.62 7.27 -10.82
CA GLY A 321 1.49 6.82 -11.63
C GLY A 321 1.19 5.32 -11.50
N SER A 322 1.81 4.63 -10.55
CA SER A 322 1.54 3.20 -10.27
C SER A 322 0.10 2.98 -9.81
N LYS A 323 -0.40 3.89 -8.99
CA LYS A 323 -1.80 3.93 -8.55
C LYS A 323 -2.35 5.34 -8.72
N THR A 324 -3.62 5.43 -9.09
CA THR A 324 -4.31 6.72 -9.12
C THR A 324 -4.76 7.11 -7.71
N LYS A 325 -5.06 8.38 -7.50
CA LYS A 325 -5.58 8.86 -6.22
C LYS A 325 -6.95 8.25 -5.85
N GLU A 326 -7.78 7.95 -6.86
CA GLU A 326 -9.04 7.22 -6.69
C GLU A 326 -8.79 5.79 -6.18
N GLN A 327 -7.80 5.10 -6.75
CA GLN A 327 -7.41 3.75 -6.31
C GLN A 327 -6.83 3.73 -4.90
N ILE A 328 -6.22 4.82 -4.44
CA ILE A 328 -5.66 4.93 -3.08
C ILE A 328 -6.76 5.28 -2.07
N ALA A 329 -7.64 6.25 -2.38
CA ALA A 329 -8.53 6.89 -1.40
C ALA A 329 -10.00 6.45 -1.51
N ASP A 330 -10.50 6.16 -2.72
CA ASP A 330 -11.93 5.92 -2.92
C ASP A 330 -12.26 4.43 -3.06
N ASP A 331 -11.47 3.69 -3.84
CA ASP A 331 -11.68 2.25 -4.04
C ASP A 331 -10.39 1.53 -4.44
N SER A 332 -9.87 0.73 -3.52
CA SER A 332 -8.68 -0.10 -3.74
C SER A 332 -9.00 -1.54 -4.20
N THR A 333 -10.26 -1.86 -4.49
CA THR A 333 -10.68 -3.22 -4.88
C THR A 333 -9.88 -3.77 -6.06
N SER A 334 -9.55 -2.92 -7.04
CA SER A 334 -8.88 -3.34 -8.29
C SER A 334 -7.42 -3.78 -8.13
N TRP A 335 -6.83 -3.61 -6.94
CA TRP A 335 -5.43 -3.96 -6.67
C TRP A 335 -5.18 -4.46 -5.24
N GLY A 336 -6.24 -4.83 -4.51
CA GLY A 336 -6.15 -5.28 -3.12
C GLY A 336 -6.90 -6.58 -2.86
N ASN A 337 -6.45 -7.35 -1.87
CA ASN A 337 -7.19 -8.52 -1.42
C ASN A 337 -8.34 -8.09 -0.50
N TYR A 338 -9.48 -7.74 -1.10
CA TYR A 338 -10.71 -7.34 -0.45
C TYR A 338 -11.84 -8.35 -0.67
N ASN A 339 -12.89 -8.28 0.16
CA ASN A 339 -14.03 -9.18 0.05
C ASN A 339 -14.71 -9.08 -1.34
N ASN A 340 -14.84 -7.88 -1.88
CA ASN A 340 -15.44 -7.60 -3.19
C ASN A 340 -14.48 -7.72 -4.39
N ALA A 341 -13.26 -8.25 -4.20
CA ALA A 341 -12.30 -8.48 -5.28
C ALA A 341 -12.34 -9.93 -5.80
N THR A 342 -12.13 -10.10 -7.12
CA THR A 342 -11.96 -11.41 -7.77
C THR A 342 -10.62 -11.44 -8.51
N PHE A 343 -9.79 -12.43 -8.21
CA PHE A 343 -8.47 -12.60 -8.83
C PHE A 343 -7.92 -14.01 -8.62
N GLU A 344 -6.87 -14.37 -9.34
CA GLU A 344 -6.14 -15.62 -9.15
C GLU A 344 -4.94 -15.44 -8.21
N TYR A 345 -4.68 -16.43 -7.39
CA TYR A 345 -3.51 -16.49 -6.50
C TYR A 345 -2.99 -17.91 -6.36
N VAL A 346 -1.73 -18.05 -5.95
CA VAL A 346 -1.13 -19.35 -5.64
C VAL A 346 -1.37 -19.64 -4.15
N ASN A 347 -2.10 -20.72 -3.88
CA ASN A 347 -2.40 -21.11 -2.49
C ASN A 347 -1.17 -21.77 -1.82
N SER A 348 -1.30 -22.14 -0.54
CA SER A 348 -0.22 -22.76 0.25
C SER A 348 0.22 -24.15 -0.26
N SER A 349 -0.58 -24.80 -1.09
CA SER A 349 -0.21 -26.08 -1.75
C SER A 349 0.48 -25.87 -3.10
N GLY A 350 0.72 -24.63 -3.53
CA GLY A 350 1.36 -24.30 -4.81
C GLY A 350 0.42 -24.33 -6.01
N SER A 351 -0.89 -24.45 -5.80
CA SER A 351 -1.87 -24.48 -6.89
C SER A 351 -2.45 -23.07 -7.14
N THR A 352 -2.59 -22.70 -8.42
CA THR A 352 -3.34 -21.49 -8.79
C THR A 352 -4.85 -21.72 -8.59
N VAL A 353 -5.46 -20.84 -7.83
CA VAL A 353 -6.91 -20.87 -7.52
C VAL A 353 -7.51 -19.49 -7.65
N THR A 354 -8.80 -19.41 -8.00
CA THR A 354 -9.52 -18.14 -8.06
C THR A 354 -10.09 -17.80 -6.69
N LYS A 355 -9.74 -16.61 -6.17
CA LYS A 355 -10.51 -15.99 -5.10
C LYS A 355 -11.71 -15.29 -5.74
N ASN A 356 -12.91 -15.69 -5.36
CA ASN A 356 -14.13 -15.01 -5.79
C ASN A 356 -14.50 -13.89 -4.81
N GLU A 357 -15.26 -12.90 -5.28
CA GLU A 357 -15.89 -11.92 -4.39
C GLU A 357 -16.76 -12.61 -3.32
N ASN A 358 -16.90 -11.95 -2.19
CA ASN A 358 -17.64 -12.44 -1.01
C ASN A 358 -17.07 -13.72 -0.37
N SER A 359 -15.85 -14.13 -0.75
CA SER A 359 -15.21 -15.31 -0.14
C SER A 359 -14.52 -15.01 1.20
N GLY A 360 -14.15 -13.75 1.46
CA GLY A 360 -13.44 -13.37 2.68
C GLY A 360 -12.16 -14.18 2.91
N THR A 361 -11.34 -14.38 1.86
CA THR A 361 -10.17 -15.26 1.90
C THR A 361 -8.90 -14.47 2.12
N LYS A 362 -8.20 -14.74 3.24
CA LYS A 362 -6.82 -14.30 3.45
C LYS A 362 -5.86 -15.15 2.62
N ILE A 363 -4.90 -14.53 1.94
CA ILE A 363 -3.92 -15.21 1.08
C ILE A 363 -2.51 -15.12 1.68
N PRO A 364 -1.59 -16.05 1.33
CA PRO A 364 -0.18 -15.88 1.63
C PRO A 364 0.36 -14.64 0.91
N THR A 365 1.14 -13.83 1.62
CA THR A 365 1.62 -12.55 1.10
C THR A 365 2.44 -12.71 -0.18
N GLY A 366 2.20 -11.84 -1.15
CA GLY A 366 2.91 -11.86 -2.44
C GLY A 366 2.56 -13.01 -3.37
N ASN A 367 1.54 -13.81 -3.10
CA ASN A 367 1.17 -14.97 -3.92
C ASN A 367 0.26 -14.64 -5.11
N THR A 368 0.11 -13.35 -5.42
CA THR A 368 -0.58 -12.86 -6.62
C THR A 368 0.05 -11.55 -7.08
N GLU A 369 0.13 -11.34 -8.39
CA GLU A 369 0.54 -10.05 -8.95
C GLU A 369 -0.58 -9.00 -8.88
N TYR A 370 -1.81 -9.44 -8.60
CA TYR A 370 -2.97 -8.56 -8.47
C TYR A 370 -2.82 -7.50 -7.38
N THR A 371 -2.17 -7.85 -6.26
CA THR A 371 -2.00 -6.96 -5.10
C THR A 371 -0.71 -6.16 -5.12
N LYS A 372 0.01 -6.15 -6.26
CA LYS A 372 1.30 -5.47 -6.40
C LYS A 372 1.16 -3.99 -6.78
N ALA A 373 1.96 -3.14 -6.14
CA ALA A 373 2.20 -1.75 -6.51
C ALA A 373 3.68 -1.42 -6.27
N ASN A 374 4.42 -0.98 -7.30
CA ASN A 374 5.86 -0.70 -7.23
C ASN A 374 6.65 -1.78 -6.45
N ASN A 375 6.45 -3.04 -6.83
CA ASN A 375 7.06 -4.20 -6.17
C ASN A 375 6.71 -4.43 -4.69
N ILE A 376 5.79 -3.65 -4.13
CA ILE A 376 5.23 -3.87 -2.80
C ILE A 376 3.91 -4.61 -2.96
N TYR A 377 3.70 -5.68 -2.19
CA TYR A 377 2.49 -6.49 -2.21
C TYR A 377 1.63 -6.22 -1.00
N ASP A 378 0.32 -6.36 -1.18
CA ASP A 378 -0.66 -6.34 -0.09
C ASP A 378 -0.67 -5.04 0.76
N LEU A 379 -0.35 -3.87 0.15
CA LEU A 379 -0.60 -2.56 0.78
C LEU A 379 -2.10 -2.26 0.86
N ALA A 380 -2.88 -2.92 0.02
CA ALA A 380 -4.33 -2.81 -0.05
C ALA A 380 -4.97 -4.16 0.28
N GLY A 381 -5.75 -4.22 1.33
CA GLY A 381 -6.45 -5.42 1.78
C GLY A 381 -5.54 -6.42 2.49
N ASN A 382 -5.83 -7.69 2.37
CA ASN A 382 -5.24 -8.85 3.02
C ASN A 382 -5.31 -8.78 4.55
N VAL A 383 -4.43 -8.09 5.26
CA VAL A 383 -4.61 -7.79 6.69
C VAL A 383 -4.38 -6.31 6.98
N TYR A 384 -5.02 -5.78 8.00
CA TYR A 384 -4.66 -4.48 8.53
C TYR A 384 -3.23 -4.51 9.06
N ASP A 385 -2.38 -3.63 8.56
CA ASP A 385 -1.02 -3.47 9.07
C ASP A 385 -0.99 -2.49 10.25
N TRP A 386 -0.63 -2.97 11.46
CA TRP A 386 -0.30 -2.11 12.57
C TRP A 386 0.86 -1.18 12.20
N THR A 387 0.73 0.09 12.61
CA THR A 387 1.80 1.08 12.48
C THR A 387 2.25 1.62 13.82
N MET A 388 3.35 2.37 13.82
CA MET A 388 3.84 3.08 15.02
C MET A 388 2.98 4.30 15.38
N GLU A 389 2.06 4.71 14.50
CA GLU A 389 1.18 5.86 14.67
C GLU A 389 0.22 5.66 15.85
N ALA A 390 0.10 6.66 16.72
CA ALA A 390 -0.91 6.71 17.77
C ALA A 390 -2.12 7.53 17.30
N TYR A 391 -3.32 6.95 17.39
CA TYR A 391 -4.57 7.68 17.10
C TYR A 391 -4.95 8.60 18.27
N SER A 392 -4.93 8.06 19.48
CA SER A 392 -5.32 8.77 20.70
C SER A 392 -4.52 8.28 21.91
N THR A 393 -4.86 8.74 23.08
CA THR A 393 -4.27 8.23 24.33
C THR A 393 -4.48 6.73 24.55
N ASP A 394 -5.38 6.10 23.81
CA ASP A 394 -5.82 4.73 24.05
C ASP A 394 -5.50 3.79 22.87
N TYR A 395 -5.33 4.32 21.65
CA TYR A 395 -5.35 3.54 20.43
C TYR A 395 -4.10 3.74 19.57
N ARG A 396 -3.70 2.65 18.91
CA ARG A 396 -2.75 2.63 17.80
C ARG A 396 -3.48 2.47 16.48
N VAL A 397 -2.85 2.91 15.40
CA VAL A 397 -3.43 2.89 14.05
C VAL A 397 -3.01 1.63 13.30
N CYS A 398 -3.98 1.06 12.57
CA CYS A 398 -3.79 0.05 11.53
C CYS A 398 -4.12 0.65 10.16
N ARG A 399 -3.44 0.18 9.12
CA ARG A 399 -3.54 0.72 7.77
C ARG A 399 -3.89 -0.36 6.74
N GLY A 400 -4.31 0.05 5.53
CA GLY A 400 -4.36 -0.79 4.34
C GLY A 400 -5.67 -1.56 4.10
N GLY A 401 -6.57 -1.63 5.05
CA GLY A 401 -7.78 -2.47 4.92
C GLY A 401 -7.51 -3.96 5.17
N TYR A 402 -8.46 -4.84 4.86
CA TYR A 402 -8.32 -6.27 5.12
C TYR A 402 -9.25 -7.11 4.23
N TYR A 403 -8.95 -8.40 4.08
CA TYR A 403 -9.58 -9.34 3.16
C TYR A 403 -11.10 -9.54 3.35
N TYR A 404 -11.66 -9.17 4.48
CA TYR A 404 -13.11 -9.27 4.76
C TYR A 404 -13.84 -7.92 4.58
N GLY A 405 -13.10 -6.82 4.42
CA GLY A 405 -13.64 -5.50 4.08
C GLY A 405 -13.77 -5.34 2.56
N ASN A 406 -14.54 -4.35 2.12
CA ASN A 406 -14.60 -3.94 0.73
C ASN A 406 -13.60 -2.81 0.47
N GLY A 407 -12.97 -2.80 -0.71
CA GLY A 407 -11.95 -1.82 -1.05
C GLY A 407 -12.44 -0.38 -1.17
N ASP A 408 -13.74 -0.17 -1.35
CA ASP A 408 -14.42 1.12 -1.33
C ASP A 408 -14.75 1.62 0.08
N ASN A 409 -14.80 0.75 1.07
CA ASN A 409 -15.09 1.10 2.47
C ASN A 409 -13.83 1.23 3.33
N VAL A 410 -12.79 0.47 3.01
CA VAL A 410 -11.53 0.42 3.74
C VAL A 410 -10.34 0.40 2.78
N PRO A 411 -10.17 1.46 1.94
CA PRO A 411 -9.11 1.54 0.95
C PRO A 411 -7.69 1.54 1.55
N ALA A 412 -6.67 1.60 0.71
CA ALA A 412 -5.27 1.52 1.14
C ALA A 412 -4.84 2.63 2.12
N ASP A 413 -5.47 3.81 2.02
CA ASP A 413 -5.22 4.94 2.92
C ASP A 413 -5.99 4.86 4.23
N TYR A 414 -6.94 3.92 4.35
CA TYR A 414 -7.83 3.84 5.52
C TYR A 414 -7.06 3.71 6.83
N ARG A 415 -7.46 4.51 7.83
CA ARG A 415 -6.94 4.50 9.21
C ARG A 415 -7.95 3.87 10.14
N PHE A 416 -7.77 2.59 10.43
CA PHE A 416 -8.45 1.91 11.53
C PHE A 416 -7.63 2.06 12.82
N TYR A 417 -8.28 2.00 13.98
CA TYR A 417 -7.57 2.09 15.25
C TYR A 417 -8.12 1.10 16.28
N ASN A 418 -7.24 0.62 17.14
CA ASN A 418 -7.63 -0.28 18.23
C ASN A 418 -6.66 -0.12 19.41
N TYR A 419 -7.05 -0.70 20.56
CA TYR A 419 -6.15 -0.84 21.70
C TYR A 419 -4.91 -1.64 21.28
N PRO A 420 -3.70 -1.27 21.76
CA PRO A 420 -2.47 -1.98 21.39
C PRO A 420 -2.42 -3.43 21.88
N THR A 421 -3.29 -3.81 22.80
CA THR A 421 -3.51 -5.20 23.23
C THR A 421 -4.52 -5.97 22.37
N GLY A 422 -5.21 -5.30 21.45
CA GLY A 422 -6.09 -5.95 20.50
C GLY A 422 -5.31 -6.95 19.67
N SER A 423 -5.80 -8.18 19.62
CA SER A 423 -5.27 -9.22 18.76
C SER A 423 -6.39 -9.84 17.96
N ASN A 424 -6.28 -9.85 16.64
CA ASN A 424 -7.28 -10.42 15.75
C ASN A 424 -6.58 -11.05 14.55
N TYR A 425 -7.21 -12.03 13.94
CA TYR A 425 -6.72 -12.67 12.71
C TYR A 425 -6.69 -11.71 11.50
N ASN A 426 -7.29 -10.52 11.62
CA ASN A 426 -7.26 -9.46 10.62
C ASN A 426 -6.09 -8.46 10.80
N TYR A 427 -5.32 -8.55 11.88
CA TYR A 427 -4.23 -7.62 12.16
C TYR A 427 -2.89 -8.28 11.90
N GLY A 428 -2.11 -7.64 11.05
CA GLY A 428 -0.73 -7.95 10.74
C GLY A 428 0.17 -6.75 11.02
N CYS A 429 1.36 -6.75 10.45
CA CYS A 429 2.23 -5.59 10.40
C CYS A 429 3.16 -5.68 9.19
N ARG A 430 3.73 -4.54 8.84
CA ARG A 430 4.76 -4.41 7.82
C ARG A 430 6.02 -3.85 8.44
N SER A 431 7.16 -4.48 8.11
CA SER A 431 8.47 -3.99 8.53
C SER A 431 8.93 -2.85 7.65
N ALA A 432 9.64 -1.89 8.26
CA ALA A 432 10.51 -0.95 7.56
C ALA A 432 11.96 -1.19 7.97
N LEU A 433 12.89 -0.79 7.09
CA LEU A 433 14.32 -0.88 7.32
C LEU A 433 14.94 0.48 6.99
N TYR A 434 15.88 0.91 7.80
CA TYR A 434 16.70 2.09 7.54
C TYR A 434 18.17 1.83 7.86
N ILE A 435 19.04 2.51 7.11
CA ILE A 435 20.50 2.41 7.19
C ILE A 435 21.02 3.26 8.36
N LYS A 436 22.03 2.84 9.05
CA LYS A 436 22.65 3.61 10.17
C LYS A 436 23.55 4.76 9.72
#